data_bea7f6635e956662e691d160082df579
#
_entry.id   bea7f6635e956662e691d160082df579
#
_cell.length_a   1.000
_cell.length_b   1.000
_cell.length_c   1.000
_cell.angle_alpha   90.00
_cell.angle_beta   90.00
_cell.angle_gamma   90.00
#
_symmetry.space_group_name_H-M   'P 1'
#
loop_
_entity.id
_entity.type
_entity.pdbx_description
1 polymer ?
#
loop_
_entity_poly.entity_id
_entity_poly.type
_entity_poly.pdbx_seq_one_letter_code
_entity_poly.pdbx_strand_id
1 'polypeptide(L)'
;LHDALPISKLYDTLLNALLNIESSQIVSIHAKALDQGAALKTVKRKLSDLDKAKIDEQKRAVRSGFDMDILPPDLVTFGKEAEKLLEDLQNHDEKMFMVTILLVHTAPTKQKLENIIYSVNGIANANNCNLIRLDYQQEQGFVSALPLGVNQVEIQRGLTTSGTAIFLPFRSCEVFQPGGLYYGVNTQTKHIILADRKTLKCPNGIVLGTPGSGKSFFAKREMANAFFATNDHILILDPENEYTALTEQLHGQTIYL
;
A
#
# COMPACT_ATOMS: atom_id res chain seq x y z
N LEU A 1 -2.43 -10.41 24.08
CA LEU A 1 -1.22 -9.65 23.71
C LEU A 1 -0.09 -10.63 23.45
N HIS A 2 -0.20 -11.37 22.34
CA HIS A 2 0.79 -12.39 22.00
C HIS A 2 2.04 -11.79 21.36
N ASP A 3 3.11 -11.91 22.10
CA ASP A 3 4.46 -12.43 21.84
C ASP A 3 5.32 -11.88 20.72
N ALA A 4 5.00 -10.80 20.08
CA ALA A 4 5.89 -10.31 19.04
C ALA A 4 6.26 -8.84 19.29
N LEU A 5 7.56 -8.61 19.42
CA LEU A 5 8.14 -7.29 19.26
C LEU A 5 7.68 -6.69 17.92
N PRO A 6 7.53 -5.37 17.82
CA PRO A 6 7.17 -4.73 16.56
C PRO A 6 8.15 -5.17 15.46
N ILE A 7 7.61 -5.48 14.30
CA ILE A 7 8.43 -5.84 13.13
C ILE A 7 9.23 -4.61 12.73
N SER A 8 10.53 -4.65 12.90
CA SER A 8 11.43 -3.53 12.62
C SER A 8 11.62 -3.25 11.12
N LYS A 9 11.12 -4.11 10.24
CA LYS A 9 11.30 -4.00 8.77
C LYS A 9 10.08 -4.53 8.01
N LEU A 10 8.98 -3.79 8.07
CA LEU A 10 7.94 -3.91 7.06
C LEU A 10 8.29 -3.01 5.88
N TYR A 11 8.04 -3.47 4.66
CA TYR A 11 8.24 -2.69 3.45
C TYR A 11 6.87 -2.32 2.85
N ASP A 12 6.78 -1.16 2.25
CA ASP A 12 5.61 -0.68 1.50
C ASP A 12 5.23 -1.61 0.33
N THR A 13 6.19 -2.40 -0.15
CA THR A 13 6.00 -3.43 -1.17
C THR A 13 4.98 -4.49 -0.79
N LEU A 14 4.82 -4.82 0.51
CA LEU A 14 3.85 -5.81 0.98
C LEU A 14 2.42 -5.43 0.60
N LEU A 15 1.98 -4.22 0.97
CA LEU A 15 0.63 -3.76 0.68
C LEU A 15 0.38 -3.67 -0.83
N ASN A 16 1.36 -3.17 -1.58
CA ASN A 16 1.29 -3.10 -3.02
C ASN A 16 1.16 -4.50 -3.67
N ALA A 17 1.93 -5.47 -3.21
CA ALA A 17 1.87 -6.83 -3.72
C ALA A 17 0.52 -7.50 -3.41
N LEU A 18 -0.03 -7.28 -2.20
CA LEU A 18 -1.35 -7.78 -1.81
C LEU A 18 -2.47 -7.14 -2.64
N LEU A 19 -2.41 -5.84 -2.87
CA LEU A 19 -3.42 -5.11 -3.66
C LEU A 19 -3.37 -5.43 -5.16
N ASN A 20 -2.26 -5.96 -5.68
CA ASN A 20 -2.10 -6.33 -7.09
C ASN A 20 -2.63 -7.73 -7.43
N ILE A 21 -3.12 -8.48 -6.45
CA ILE A 21 -3.72 -9.80 -6.71
C ILE A 21 -5.01 -9.63 -7.51
N GLU A 22 -5.13 -10.32 -8.63
CA GLU A 22 -6.33 -10.32 -9.47
C GLU A 22 -7.48 -11.09 -8.79
N SER A 23 -8.08 -10.49 -7.80
CA SER A 23 -9.23 -11.05 -7.10
C SER A 23 -10.16 -9.95 -6.58
N SER A 24 -11.43 -10.29 -6.37
CA SER A 24 -12.31 -9.43 -5.59
C SER A 24 -11.89 -9.50 -4.13
N GLN A 25 -11.40 -8.37 -3.60
CA GLN A 25 -10.83 -8.33 -2.26
C GLN A 25 -11.21 -7.06 -1.49
N ILE A 26 -11.25 -7.20 -0.17
CA ILE A 26 -11.34 -6.08 0.77
C ILE A 26 -10.08 -6.14 1.63
N VAL A 27 -9.35 -5.04 1.73
CA VAL A 27 -8.25 -4.87 2.67
C VAL A 27 -8.70 -3.84 3.71
N SER A 28 -8.77 -4.26 4.97
CA SER A 28 -9.13 -3.39 6.09
C SER A 28 -7.99 -3.33 7.08
N ILE A 29 -7.63 -2.12 7.49
CA ILE A 29 -6.55 -1.86 8.44
C ILE A 29 -7.12 -1.09 9.62
N HIS A 30 -7.07 -1.71 10.79
CA HIS A 30 -7.45 -1.08 12.05
C HIS A 30 -6.19 -0.72 12.81
N ALA A 31 -6.00 0.55 13.08
CA ALA A 31 -4.90 1.06 13.89
C ALA A 31 -5.44 1.80 15.12
N LYS A 32 -5.14 1.32 16.31
CA LYS A 32 -5.52 1.94 17.57
C LYS A 32 -4.26 2.42 18.30
N ALA A 33 -4.16 3.73 18.53
CA ALA A 33 -3.07 4.29 19.31
C ALA A 33 -3.13 3.80 20.77
N LEU A 34 -1.99 3.40 21.30
CA LEU A 34 -1.82 3.14 22.72
C LEU A 34 -1.43 4.41 23.46
N ASP A 35 -1.87 4.52 24.71
CA ASP A 35 -1.34 5.51 25.62
C ASP A 35 0.18 5.32 25.80
N GLN A 36 0.94 6.43 25.80
CA GLN A 36 2.40 6.40 25.83
C GLN A 36 2.91 5.69 27.11
N GLY A 37 2.27 5.96 28.26
CA GLY A 37 2.62 5.30 29.52
C GLY A 37 2.37 3.80 29.49
N ALA A 38 1.25 3.37 28.91
CA ALA A 38 0.92 1.96 28.75
C ALA A 38 1.88 1.26 27.76
N ALA A 39 2.25 1.92 26.67
CA ALA A 39 3.22 1.43 25.70
C ALA A 39 4.59 1.19 26.34
N LEU A 40 5.13 2.21 27.01
CA LEU A 40 6.41 2.13 27.72
C LEU A 40 6.42 1.03 28.78
N LYS A 41 5.35 0.90 29.58
CA LYS A 41 5.21 -0.17 30.59
C LYS A 41 5.23 -1.56 29.96
N THR A 42 4.57 -1.71 28.81
CA THR A 42 4.52 -2.99 28.07
C THR A 42 5.89 -3.39 27.55
N VAL A 43 6.62 -2.46 26.93
CA VAL A 43 7.96 -2.71 26.39
C VAL A 43 8.96 -3.00 27.53
N LYS A 44 8.94 -2.22 28.62
CA LYS A 44 9.80 -2.46 29.79
C LYS A 44 9.57 -3.82 30.43
N ARG A 45 8.30 -4.26 30.52
CA ARG A 45 7.97 -5.61 31.01
C ARG A 45 8.55 -6.69 30.11
N LYS A 46 8.39 -6.54 28.79
CA LYS A 46 8.95 -7.50 27.83
C LYS A 46 10.47 -7.56 27.88
N LEU A 47 11.14 -6.42 28.01
CA LEU A 47 12.59 -6.35 28.20
C LEU A 47 13.02 -7.12 29.45
N SER A 48 12.35 -6.89 30.60
CA SER A 48 12.61 -7.63 31.83
C SER A 48 12.41 -9.14 31.70
N ASP A 49 11.41 -9.57 30.93
CA ASP A 49 11.16 -10.99 30.68
C ASP A 49 12.23 -11.61 29.75
N LEU A 50 12.74 -10.85 28.76
CA LEU A 50 13.88 -11.26 27.93
C LEU A 50 15.17 -11.36 28.77
N ASP A 51 15.42 -10.43 29.67
CA ASP A 51 16.58 -10.49 30.57
C ASP A 51 16.53 -11.70 31.50
N LYS A 52 15.35 -12.02 32.05
CA LYS A 52 15.17 -13.26 32.83
C LYS A 52 15.45 -14.49 31.97
N ALA A 53 14.94 -14.54 30.74
CA ALA A 53 15.20 -15.65 29.84
C ALA A 53 16.70 -15.79 29.53
N LYS A 54 17.42 -14.67 29.29
CA LYS A 54 18.89 -14.68 29.12
C LYS A 54 19.60 -15.30 30.37
N ILE A 55 19.23 -14.86 31.57
CA ILE A 55 19.79 -15.36 32.83
C ILE A 55 19.51 -16.86 32.99
N ASP A 56 18.32 -17.32 32.68
CA ASP A 56 17.97 -18.73 32.78
C ASP A 56 18.73 -19.62 31.79
N GLU A 57 18.92 -19.13 30.54
CA GLU A 57 19.76 -19.84 29.57
C GLU A 57 21.24 -19.86 29.98
N GLN A 58 21.77 -18.78 30.52
CA GLN A 58 23.13 -18.75 31.08
C GLN A 58 23.30 -19.76 32.20
N LYS A 59 22.34 -19.86 33.14
CA LYS A 59 22.36 -20.86 34.22
C LYS A 59 22.30 -22.28 33.66
N ARG A 60 21.54 -22.52 32.60
CA ARG A 60 21.49 -23.84 31.92
C ARG A 60 22.82 -24.18 31.27
N ALA A 61 23.42 -23.22 30.55
CA ALA A 61 24.73 -23.41 29.90
C ALA A 61 25.81 -23.81 30.93
N VAL A 62 25.88 -23.09 32.05
CA VAL A 62 26.82 -23.39 33.16
C VAL A 62 26.61 -24.81 33.71
N ARG A 63 25.36 -25.20 33.98
CA ARG A 63 25.02 -26.55 34.46
C ARG A 63 25.39 -27.66 33.47
N SER A 64 25.41 -27.34 32.16
CA SER A 64 25.76 -28.26 31.08
C SER A 64 27.25 -28.21 30.71
N GLY A 65 28.07 -27.40 31.41
CA GLY A 65 29.51 -27.29 31.17
C GLY A 65 29.88 -26.44 29.94
N PHE A 66 28.94 -25.64 29.42
CA PHE A 66 29.17 -24.70 28.33
C PHE A 66 29.50 -23.30 28.85
N ASP A 67 30.14 -22.48 27.99
CA ASP A 67 30.49 -21.12 28.32
C ASP A 67 29.26 -20.23 28.51
N MET A 68 29.30 -19.30 29.47
CA MET A 68 28.22 -18.36 29.78
C MET A 68 27.90 -17.40 28.64
N ASP A 69 28.84 -17.20 27.73
CA ASP A 69 28.70 -16.25 26.62
C ASP A 69 27.93 -16.81 25.43
N ILE A 70 27.61 -18.12 25.44
CA ILE A 70 26.84 -18.76 24.38
C ILE A 70 25.34 -18.59 24.65
N LEU A 71 24.79 -17.46 24.21
CA LEU A 71 23.35 -17.20 24.22
C LEU A 71 22.73 -17.55 22.89
N PRO A 72 21.46 -18.05 22.85
CA PRO A 72 20.72 -18.19 21.61
C PRO A 72 20.70 -16.87 20.82
N PRO A 73 21.05 -16.86 19.53
CA PRO A 73 21.11 -15.64 18.71
C PRO A 73 19.81 -14.83 18.73
N ASP A 74 18.68 -15.54 18.82
CA ASP A 74 17.35 -14.94 18.86
C ASP A 74 17.13 -14.06 20.10
N LEU A 75 17.57 -14.52 21.29
CA LEU A 75 17.45 -13.74 22.52
C LEU A 75 18.31 -12.47 22.51
N VAL A 76 19.48 -12.54 21.88
CA VAL A 76 20.36 -11.36 21.73
C VAL A 76 19.74 -10.35 20.79
N THR A 77 19.20 -10.83 19.67
CA THR A 77 18.57 -9.98 18.65
C THR A 77 17.31 -9.31 19.19
N PHE A 78 16.41 -10.08 19.81
CA PHE A 78 15.18 -9.56 20.39
C PHE A 78 15.45 -8.59 21.56
N GLY A 79 16.50 -8.81 22.33
CA GLY A 79 16.92 -7.87 23.37
C GLY A 79 17.30 -6.51 22.79
N LYS A 80 18.16 -6.49 21.78
CA LYS A 80 18.58 -5.25 21.10
C LYS A 80 17.43 -4.51 20.42
N GLU A 81 16.51 -5.25 19.80
CA GLU A 81 15.32 -4.67 19.17
C GLU A 81 14.38 -4.05 20.22
N ALA A 82 14.20 -4.69 21.38
CA ALA A 82 13.38 -4.17 22.46
C ALA A 82 14.01 -2.91 23.12
N GLU A 83 15.32 -2.89 23.28
CA GLU A 83 16.06 -1.72 23.77
C GLU A 83 15.91 -0.53 22.80
N LYS A 84 16.14 -0.76 21.52
CA LYS A 84 15.95 0.26 20.49
C LYS A 84 14.52 0.79 20.46
N LEU A 85 13.54 -0.10 20.52
CA LEU A 85 12.13 0.31 20.56
C LEU A 85 11.84 1.17 21.79
N LEU A 86 12.41 0.84 22.96
CA LEU A 86 12.25 1.63 24.17
C LEU A 86 12.86 3.03 24.00
N GLU A 87 14.01 3.12 23.37
CA GLU A 87 14.68 4.39 23.06
C GLU A 87 13.86 5.23 22.08
N ASP A 88 13.36 4.64 20.99
CA ASP A 88 12.53 5.29 19.99
C ASP A 88 11.24 5.84 20.62
N LEU A 89 10.59 5.08 21.52
CA LEU A 89 9.40 5.53 22.23
C LEU A 89 9.68 6.63 23.27
N GLN A 90 10.90 6.72 23.81
CA GLN A 90 11.27 7.73 24.81
C GLN A 90 11.79 9.04 24.17
N ASN A 91 12.55 8.93 23.10
CA ASN A 91 13.38 10.02 22.59
C ASN A 91 12.98 10.56 21.21
N HIS A 92 12.16 9.85 20.42
CA HIS A 92 11.94 10.16 19.01
C HIS A 92 10.48 10.45 18.61
N ASP A 93 9.62 10.89 19.53
CA ASP A 93 8.19 11.15 19.26
C ASP A 93 7.42 9.97 18.62
N GLU A 94 8.01 8.76 18.67
CA GLU A 94 7.34 7.56 18.21
C GLU A 94 6.21 7.17 19.17
N LYS A 95 5.09 6.74 18.59
CA LYS A 95 3.95 6.18 19.34
C LYS A 95 3.76 4.72 18.96
N MET A 96 3.13 3.98 19.84
CA MET A 96 2.79 2.58 19.59
C MET A 96 1.32 2.45 19.21
N PHE A 97 1.07 1.67 18.17
CA PHE A 97 -0.27 1.35 17.68
C PHE A 97 -0.50 -0.17 17.75
N MET A 98 -1.71 -0.55 18.13
CA MET A 98 -2.18 -1.92 17.93
C MET A 98 -2.85 -1.98 16.58
N VAL A 99 -2.29 -2.78 15.68
CA VAL A 99 -2.72 -2.86 14.28
C VAL A 99 -3.27 -4.25 13.99
N THR A 100 -4.44 -4.30 13.35
CA THR A 100 -5.03 -5.50 12.76
C THR A 100 -5.18 -5.27 11.26
N ILE A 101 -4.66 -6.17 10.45
CA ILE A 101 -4.84 -6.15 9.00
C ILE A 101 -5.70 -7.34 8.62
N LEU A 102 -6.81 -7.07 7.95
CA LEU A 102 -7.76 -8.06 7.49
C LEU A 102 -7.81 -8.09 5.97
N LEU A 103 -7.75 -9.28 5.42
CA LEU A 103 -7.88 -9.54 4.00
C LEU A 103 -9.12 -10.42 3.79
N VAL A 104 -10.08 -9.94 3.03
CA VAL A 104 -11.25 -10.72 2.63
C VAL A 104 -11.20 -10.94 1.14
N HIS A 105 -11.18 -12.19 0.72
CA HIS A 105 -11.18 -12.57 -0.68
C HIS A 105 -12.47 -13.31 -1.02
N THR A 106 -13.01 -13.04 -2.21
CA THR A 106 -14.14 -13.77 -2.74
C THR A 106 -13.79 -14.35 -4.10
N ALA A 107 -14.33 -15.54 -4.38
CA ALA A 107 -14.13 -16.20 -5.66
C ALA A 107 -15.37 -17.00 -6.04
N PRO A 108 -15.66 -17.22 -7.34
CA PRO A 108 -16.82 -17.96 -7.80
C PRO A 108 -16.77 -19.47 -7.49
N THR A 109 -15.58 -20.00 -7.24
CA THR A 109 -15.38 -21.43 -6.91
C THR A 109 -14.37 -21.58 -5.76
N LYS A 110 -14.56 -22.65 -4.97
CA LYS A 110 -13.64 -23.01 -3.88
C LYS A 110 -12.20 -23.15 -4.35
N GLN A 111 -11.99 -23.82 -5.49
CA GLN A 111 -10.66 -24.01 -6.07
C GLN A 111 -9.95 -22.67 -6.37
N LYS A 112 -10.66 -21.72 -6.98
CA LYS A 112 -10.12 -20.37 -7.24
C LYS A 112 -9.79 -19.64 -5.94
N LEU A 113 -10.63 -19.77 -4.92
CA LEU A 113 -10.38 -19.15 -3.62
C LEU A 113 -9.12 -19.73 -2.95
N GLU A 114 -8.93 -21.05 -2.99
CA GLU A 114 -7.73 -21.70 -2.45
C GLU A 114 -6.46 -21.28 -3.19
N ASN A 115 -6.52 -21.11 -4.51
CA ASN A 115 -5.40 -20.59 -5.29
C ASN A 115 -5.04 -19.14 -4.90
N ILE A 116 -6.04 -18.28 -4.67
CA ILE A 116 -5.84 -16.90 -4.18
C ILE A 116 -5.17 -16.94 -2.81
N ILE A 117 -5.69 -17.74 -1.87
CA ILE A 117 -5.12 -17.86 -0.52
C ILE A 117 -3.67 -18.34 -0.58
N TYR A 118 -3.34 -19.29 -1.46
CA TYR A 118 -1.96 -19.73 -1.65
C TYR A 118 -1.05 -18.60 -2.14
N SER A 119 -1.50 -17.82 -3.13
CA SER A 119 -0.75 -16.66 -3.64
C SER A 119 -0.55 -15.58 -2.57
N VAL A 120 -1.60 -15.28 -1.80
CA VAL A 120 -1.57 -14.30 -0.69
C VAL A 120 -0.56 -14.73 0.39
N ASN A 121 -0.59 -16.01 0.78
CA ASN A 121 0.37 -16.56 1.74
C ASN A 121 1.81 -16.52 1.21
N GLY A 122 2.02 -16.79 -0.09
CA GLY A 122 3.32 -16.67 -0.73
C GLY A 122 3.89 -15.25 -0.64
N ILE A 123 3.06 -14.24 -0.92
CA ILE A 123 3.45 -12.83 -0.81
C ILE A 123 3.78 -12.46 0.65
N ALA A 124 2.95 -12.89 1.60
CA ALA A 124 3.17 -12.60 3.01
C ALA A 124 4.48 -13.23 3.52
N ASN A 125 4.71 -14.50 3.21
CA ASN A 125 5.93 -15.22 3.61
C ASN A 125 7.19 -14.59 3.00
N ALA A 126 7.14 -14.14 1.74
CA ALA A 126 8.24 -13.43 1.10
C ALA A 126 8.59 -12.10 1.80
N ASN A 127 7.63 -11.52 2.52
CA ASN A 127 7.80 -10.30 3.32
C ASN A 127 7.93 -10.59 4.83
N ASN A 128 8.26 -11.81 5.22
CA ASN A 128 8.36 -12.26 6.62
C ASN A 128 7.09 -12.02 7.46
N CYS A 129 5.93 -12.01 6.82
CA CYS A 129 4.64 -11.90 7.47
C CYS A 129 3.92 -13.25 7.45
N ASN A 130 3.27 -13.59 8.55
CA ASN A 130 2.42 -14.76 8.65
C ASN A 130 0.96 -14.35 8.66
N LEU A 131 0.16 -14.91 7.74
CA LEU A 131 -1.27 -14.69 7.70
C LEU A 131 -1.99 -15.84 8.38
N ILE A 132 -2.93 -15.50 9.24
CA ILE A 132 -3.74 -16.46 9.99
C ILE A 132 -5.13 -16.48 9.38
N ARG A 133 -5.58 -17.67 8.97
CA ARG A 133 -6.97 -17.86 8.54
C ARG A 133 -7.89 -17.77 9.76
N LEU A 134 -8.97 -17.01 9.62
CA LEU A 134 -9.95 -16.84 10.69
C LEU A 134 -10.97 -17.99 10.66
N ASP A 135 -10.53 -19.20 11.06
CA ASP A 135 -11.43 -20.35 11.17
C ASP A 135 -12.33 -20.16 12.40
N TYR A 136 -13.64 -20.35 12.22
CA TYR A 136 -14.71 -20.13 13.21
C TYR A 136 -14.85 -18.68 13.71
N GLN A 137 -14.18 -17.72 13.08
CA GLN A 137 -14.27 -16.28 13.35
C GLN A 137 -14.61 -15.47 12.09
N GLN A 138 -15.23 -16.13 11.11
CA GLN A 138 -15.51 -15.51 9.80
C GLN A 138 -16.47 -14.33 9.94
N GLU A 139 -17.49 -14.44 10.82
CA GLU A 139 -18.46 -13.37 11.07
C GLU A 139 -17.76 -12.14 11.66
N GLN A 140 -16.96 -12.33 12.72
CA GLN A 140 -16.19 -11.25 13.36
C GLN A 140 -15.19 -10.61 12.38
N GLY A 141 -14.52 -11.45 11.57
CA GLY A 141 -13.60 -10.99 10.53
C GLY A 141 -14.33 -10.17 9.46
N PHE A 142 -15.48 -10.63 8.99
CA PHE A 142 -16.26 -9.93 7.97
C PHE A 142 -16.80 -8.59 8.49
N VAL A 143 -17.41 -8.56 9.68
CA VAL A 143 -17.89 -7.32 10.30
C VAL A 143 -16.75 -6.32 10.48
N SER A 144 -15.58 -6.80 10.92
CA SER A 144 -14.40 -5.95 11.09
C SER A 144 -13.82 -5.46 9.75
N ALA A 145 -14.05 -6.17 8.65
CA ALA A 145 -13.59 -5.76 7.33
C ALA A 145 -14.48 -4.68 6.68
N LEU A 146 -15.73 -4.53 7.15
CA LEU A 146 -16.65 -3.51 6.66
C LEU A 146 -16.28 -2.12 7.24
N PRO A 147 -16.62 -1.02 6.55
CA PRO A 147 -16.29 0.35 6.99
C PRO A 147 -17.19 0.82 8.14
N LEU A 148 -17.34 0.01 9.17
CA LEU A 148 -18.16 0.28 10.35
C LEU A 148 -17.36 0.87 11.51
N GLY A 149 -16.04 0.96 11.39
CA GLY A 149 -15.15 1.47 12.45
C GLY A 149 -15.02 0.53 13.67
N VAL A 150 -15.45 -0.73 13.55
CA VAL A 150 -15.42 -1.72 14.62
C VAL A 150 -14.43 -2.83 14.28
N ASN A 151 -13.58 -3.20 15.23
CA ASN A 151 -12.72 -4.37 15.14
C ASN A 151 -13.13 -5.40 16.21
N GLN A 152 -13.68 -6.52 15.78
CA GLN A 152 -14.07 -7.64 16.63
C GLN A 152 -13.02 -8.76 16.66
N VAL A 153 -11.93 -8.60 15.90
CA VAL A 153 -10.84 -9.57 15.85
C VAL A 153 -9.78 -9.19 16.88
N GLU A 154 -9.48 -10.11 17.79
CA GLU A 154 -8.52 -9.88 18.88
C GLU A 154 -7.05 -9.98 18.42
N ILE A 155 -6.79 -10.48 17.20
CA ILE A 155 -5.45 -10.61 16.64
C ILE A 155 -4.93 -9.21 16.30
N GLN A 156 -4.00 -8.72 17.12
CA GLN A 156 -3.42 -7.39 16.99
C GLN A 156 -1.89 -7.47 17.06
N ARG A 157 -1.23 -6.63 16.30
CA ARG A 157 0.23 -6.47 16.32
C ARG A 157 0.60 -5.06 16.77
N GLY A 158 1.55 -4.97 17.69
CA GLY A 158 2.14 -3.69 18.06
C GLY A 158 3.06 -3.19 16.94
N LEU A 159 2.84 -1.97 16.47
CA LEU A 159 3.70 -1.28 15.50
C LEU A 159 3.99 0.14 15.99
N THR A 160 5.15 0.66 15.62
CA THR A 160 5.50 2.08 15.85
C THR A 160 4.78 2.98 14.85
N THR A 161 4.85 4.31 15.04
CA THR A 161 4.32 5.30 14.08
C THR A 161 4.89 5.06 12.69
N SER A 162 6.22 4.91 12.58
CA SER A 162 6.90 4.64 11.30
C SER A 162 6.47 3.31 10.68
N GLY A 163 6.35 2.25 11.48
CA GLY A 163 5.85 0.96 11.03
C GLY A 163 4.39 0.98 10.56
N THR A 164 3.55 1.79 11.22
CA THR A 164 2.14 1.95 10.84
C THR A 164 1.97 2.81 9.60
N ALA A 165 2.83 3.82 9.41
CA ALA A 165 2.80 4.71 8.24
C ALA A 165 3.05 3.97 6.92
N ILE A 166 3.74 2.84 6.93
CA ILE A 166 3.98 2.00 5.75
C ILE A 166 2.67 1.49 5.13
N PHE A 167 1.62 1.33 5.94
CA PHE A 167 0.31 0.89 5.45
C PHE A 167 -0.55 2.00 4.86
N LEU A 168 -0.06 3.25 4.80
CA LEU A 168 -0.73 4.29 4.02
C LEU A 168 -0.60 3.93 2.53
N PRO A 169 -1.72 3.78 1.81
CA PRO A 169 -1.70 3.35 0.43
C PRO A 169 -1.30 4.51 -0.49
N PHE A 170 -0.03 4.88 -0.48
CA PHE A 170 0.54 5.79 -1.49
C PHE A 170 0.68 5.05 -2.81
N ARG A 171 -0.45 4.71 -3.41
CA ARG A 171 -0.47 4.04 -4.71
C ARG A 171 -0.76 5.04 -5.80
N SER A 172 0.10 5.08 -6.81
CA SER A 172 -0.25 5.73 -8.07
C SER A 172 -1.27 4.86 -8.79
N CYS A 173 -2.41 5.43 -9.13
CA CYS A 173 -3.39 4.75 -9.98
C CYS A 173 -2.82 4.68 -11.40
N GLU A 174 -2.63 3.48 -11.93
CA GLU A 174 -2.27 3.29 -13.33
C GLU A 174 -3.53 3.33 -14.18
N VAL A 175 -3.53 4.18 -15.19
CA VAL A 175 -4.60 4.27 -16.15
C VAL A 175 -4.09 3.67 -17.46
N PHE A 176 -4.46 2.42 -17.72
CA PHE A 176 -4.12 1.72 -18.94
C PHE A 176 -5.36 1.06 -19.53
N GLN A 177 -5.92 1.71 -20.53
CA GLN A 177 -7.07 1.21 -21.29
C GLN A 177 -6.62 0.88 -22.72
N PRO A 178 -6.60 -0.41 -23.11
CA PRO A 178 -6.24 -0.79 -24.48
C PRO A 178 -7.12 -0.07 -25.50
N GLY A 179 -6.50 0.57 -26.48
CA GLY A 179 -7.22 1.38 -27.50
C GLY A 179 -7.51 2.82 -27.06
N GLY A 180 -7.17 3.22 -25.85
CA GLY A 180 -7.25 4.60 -25.39
C GLY A 180 -6.19 5.51 -26.00
N LEU A 181 -6.40 6.82 -25.91
CA LEU A 181 -5.43 7.83 -26.38
C LEU A 181 -4.26 7.92 -25.40
N TYR A 182 -3.08 8.21 -25.93
CA TYR A 182 -1.88 8.40 -25.16
C TYR A 182 -1.85 9.79 -24.49
N TYR A 183 -1.82 9.81 -23.17
CA TYR A 183 -1.76 11.04 -22.38
C TYR A 183 -0.36 11.36 -21.83
N GLY A 184 0.49 10.36 -21.66
CA GLY A 184 1.83 10.56 -21.15
C GLY A 184 2.39 9.33 -20.44
N VAL A 185 3.36 9.58 -19.57
CA VAL A 185 4.01 8.58 -18.72
C VAL A 185 3.81 8.97 -17.27
N ASN A 186 3.42 8.02 -16.44
CA ASN A 186 3.32 8.23 -15.01
C ASN A 186 4.70 8.57 -14.43
N THR A 187 4.81 9.65 -13.70
CA THR A 187 6.10 10.13 -13.17
C THR A 187 6.71 9.20 -12.13
N GLN A 188 5.88 8.45 -11.41
CA GLN A 188 6.33 7.52 -10.36
C GLN A 188 6.62 6.13 -10.93
N THR A 189 5.65 5.51 -11.60
CA THR A 189 5.78 4.13 -12.09
C THR A 189 6.46 4.01 -13.45
N LYS A 190 6.62 5.12 -14.18
CA LYS A 190 7.15 5.17 -15.54
C LYS A 190 6.32 4.38 -16.57
N HIS A 191 5.12 3.97 -16.22
CA HIS A 191 4.20 3.30 -17.13
C HIS A 191 3.45 4.30 -18.02
N ILE A 192 3.09 3.85 -19.22
CA ILE A 192 2.34 4.63 -20.19
C ILE A 192 0.90 4.81 -19.70
N ILE A 193 0.39 6.03 -19.81
CA ILE A 193 -1.00 6.36 -19.52
C ILE A 193 -1.79 6.34 -20.83
N LEU A 194 -2.69 5.37 -20.95
CA LEU A 194 -3.68 5.28 -22.05
C LEU A 194 -5.08 5.39 -21.45
N ALA A 195 -5.88 6.32 -21.95
CA ALA A 195 -7.25 6.51 -21.49
C ALA A 195 -8.22 6.70 -22.65
N ASP A 196 -9.38 6.06 -22.55
CA ASP A 196 -10.50 6.28 -23.47
C ASP A 196 -11.58 7.11 -22.79
N ARG A 197 -11.66 8.40 -23.15
CA ARG A 197 -12.64 9.33 -22.57
C ARG A 197 -14.07 8.99 -22.97
N LYS A 198 -14.29 8.26 -24.07
CA LYS A 198 -15.62 7.85 -24.52
C LYS A 198 -16.28 6.85 -23.56
N THR A 199 -15.50 6.17 -22.72
CA THR A 199 -16.02 5.27 -21.68
C THR A 199 -16.60 6.02 -20.48
N LEU A 200 -16.32 7.31 -20.35
CA LEU A 200 -16.82 8.14 -19.26
C LEU A 200 -18.28 8.56 -19.52
N LYS A 201 -19.08 8.68 -18.47
CA LYS A 201 -20.45 9.20 -18.55
C LYS A 201 -20.52 10.64 -19.12
N CYS A 202 -19.50 11.45 -18.82
CA CYS A 202 -19.32 12.81 -19.32
C CYS A 202 -17.89 12.95 -19.83
N PRO A 203 -17.63 12.83 -21.14
CA PRO A 203 -16.29 12.90 -21.71
C PRO A 203 -15.72 14.32 -21.82
N ASN A 204 -16.42 15.31 -21.29
CA ASN A 204 -15.99 16.70 -21.31
C ASN A 204 -14.72 16.89 -20.47
N GLY A 205 -13.83 17.76 -20.95
CA GLY A 205 -12.60 18.10 -20.24
C GLY A 205 -12.33 19.59 -20.27
N ILE A 206 -11.62 20.10 -19.28
CA ILE A 206 -11.15 21.48 -19.20
C ILE A 206 -9.63 21.45 -19.02
N VAL A 207 -8.92 22.23 -19.84
CA VAL A 207 -7.48 22.43 -19.71
C VAL A 207 -7.21 23.82 -19.17
N LEU A 208 -6.72 23.90 -17.92
CA LEU A 208 -6.44 25.17 -17.24
C LEU A 208 -4.93 25.32 -17.03
N GLY A 209 -4.46 26.54 -17.15
CA GLY A 209 -3.05 26.86 -16.90
C GLY A 209 -2.76 28.34 -17.14
N THR A 210 -1.67 28.84 -16.60
CA THR A 210 -1.18 30.21 -16.83
C THR A 210 -0.71 30.39 -18.28
N PRO A 211 -0.64 31.60 -18.82
CA PRO A 211 -0.02 31.85 -20.13
C PRO A 211 1.38 31.25 -20.21
N GLY A 212 1.73 30.62 -21.33
CA GLY A 212 3.01 29.96 -21.52
C GLY A 212 3.18 28.57 -20.87
N SER A 213 2.19 28.05 -20.16
CA SER A 213 2.25 26.74 -19.49
C SER A 213 2.12 25.52 -20.41
N GLY A 214 1.92 25.73 -21.71
CA GLY A 214 1.79 24.64 -22.69
C GLY A 214 0.38 24.13 -22.93
N LYS A 215 -0.67 24.86 -22.54
CA LYS A 215 -2.10 24.49 -22.78
C LYS A 215 -2.37 24.16 -24.24
N SER A 216 -2.07 25.10 -25.15
CA SER A 216 -2.31 24.96 -26.59
C SER A 216 -1.48 23.81 -27.17
N PHE A 217 -0.26 23.60 -26.68
CA PHE A 217 0.56 22.46 -27.09
C PHE A 217 -0.06 21.13 -26.67
N PHE A 218 -0.54 21.03 -25.42
CA PHE A 218 -1.24 19.84 -24.94
C PHE A 218 -2.49 19.55 -25.79
N ALA A 219 -3.32 20.57 -26.05
CA ALA A 219 -4.53 20.42 -26.86
C ALA A 219 -4.21 19.98 -28.30
N LYS A 220 -3.21 20.60 -28.94
CA LYS A 220 -2.75 20.21 -30.28
C LYS A 220 -2.29 18.76 -30.33
N ARG A 221 -1.54 18.32 -29.31
CA ARG A 221 -1.09 16.93 -29.21
C ARG A 221 -2.25 15.95 -29.02
N GLU A 222 -3.23 16.30 -28.17
CA GLU A 222 -4.41 15.44 -27.96
C GLU A 222 -5.23 15.31 -29.26
N MET A 223 -5.45 16.41 -29.99
CA MET A 223 -6.12 16.41 -31.26
C MET A 223 -5.39 15.57 -32.33
N ALA A 224 -4.07 15.72 -32.43
CA ALA A 224 -3.26 14.90 -33.32
C ALA A 224 -3.33 13.40 -32.97
N ASN A 225 -3.24 13.07 -31.70
CA ASN A 225 -3.39 11.68 -31.27
C ASN A 225 -4.77 11.12 -31.56
N ALA A 226 -5.84 11.90 -31.35
CA ALA A 226 -7.20 11.49 -31.70
C ALA A 226 -7.36 11.29 -33.19
N PHE A 227 -6.83 12.20 -34.03
CA PHE A 227 -6.89 12.10 -35.50
C PHE A 227 -6.22 10.83 -36.04
N PHE A 228 -5.04 10.47 -35.51
CA PHE A 228 -4.31 9.28 -35.97
C PHE A 228 -4.81 7.96 -35.34
N ALA A 229 -5.36 8.00 -34.14
CA ALA A 229 -5.76 6.78 -33.43
C ALA A 229 -7.25 6.43 -33.59
N THR A 230 -8.09 7.38 -34.01
CA THR A 230 -9.55 7.18 -34.14
C THR A 230 -10.07 7.63 -35.49
N ASN A 231 -11.32 7.30 -35.78
CA ASN A 231 -12.05 7.81 -36.97
C ASN A 231 -12.96 8.99 -36.62
N ASP A 232 -12.63 9.73 -35.56
CA ASP A 232 -13.46 10.83 -35.08
C ASP A 232 -13.28 12.09 -35.93
N HIS A 233 -14.36 12.83 -36.09
CA HIS A 233 -14.32 14.17 -36.66
C HIS A 233 -13.94 15.18 -35.55
N ILE A 234 -12.98 16.04 -35.85
CA ILE A 234 -12.50 17.07 -34.92
C ILE A 234 -13.00 18.44 -35.41
N LEU A 235 -13.74 19.14 -34.56
CA LEU A 235 -14.18 20.51 -34.77
C LEU A 235 -13.50 21.43 -33.79
N ILE A 236 -12.84 22.48 -34.28
CA ILE A 236 -12.10 23.44 -33.46
C ILE A 236 -12.75 24.82 -33.61
N LEU A 237 -13.09 25.45 -32.49
CA LEU A 237 -13.44 26.85 -32.39
C LEU A 237 -12.24 27.63 -31.88
N ASP A 238 -11.60 28.42 -32.75
CA ASP A 238 -10.29 29.03 -32.48
C ASP A 238 -10.35 30.56 -32.68
N PRO A 239 -10.68 31.31 -31.60
CA PRO A 239 -10.75 32.78 -31.70
C PRO A 239 -9.36 33.44 -31.83
N GLU A 240 -8.28 32.74 -31.49
CA GLU A 240 -6.91 33.27 -31.50
C GLU A 240 -6.11 32.84 -32.74
N ASN A 241 -6.70 32.02 -33.60
CA ASN A 241 -6.09 31.51 -34.84
C ASN A 241 -4.76 30.76 -34.61
N GLU A 242 -4.68 29.97 -33.55
CA GLU A 242 -3.48 29.19 -33.21
C GLU A 242 -3.43 27.80 -33.90
N TYR A 243 -4.56 27.28 -34.40
CA TYR A 243 -4.70 25.90 -34.88
C TYR A 243 -4.70 25.78 -36.39
N THR A 244 -4.65 26.85 -37.16
CA THR A 244 -4.68 26.85 -38.63
C THR A 244 -3.58 25.97 -39.22
N ALA A 245 -2.32 26.10 -38.78
CA ALA A 245 -1.21 25.29 -39.28
C ALA A 245 -1.40 23.79 -39.02
N LEU A 246 -1.98 23.41 -37.86
CA LEU A 246 -2.30 22.02 -37.57
C LEU A 246 -3.40 21.49 -38.48
N THR A 247 -4.43 22.28 -38.72
CA THR A 247 -5.56 21.94 -39.59
C THR A 247 -5.09 21.69 -41.01
N GLU A 248 -4.24 22.55 -41.55
CA GLU A 248 -3.65 22.39 -42.90
C GLU A 248 -2.78 21.14 -43.00
N GLN A 249 -1.93 20.87 -42.02
CA GLN A 249 -1.09 19.66 -41.98
C GLN A 249 -1.91 18.37 -41.94
N LEU A 250 -3.07 18.39 -41.31
CA LEU A 250 -3.99 17.25 -41.21
C LEU A 250 -5.02 17.23 -42.37
N HIS A 251 -4.82 18.04 -43.39
CA HIS A 251 -5.72 18.17 -44.58
C HIS A 251 -7.16 18.56 -44.22
N GLY A 252 -7.32 19.32 -43.15
CA GLY A 252 -8.60 19.86 -42.72
C GLY A 252 -8.98 21.14 -43.44
N GLN A 253 -10.17 21.69 -43.16
CA GLN A 253 -10.69 22.91 -43.73
C GLN A 253 -10.81 24.00 -42.65
N THR A 254 -10.30 25.19 -42.92
CA THR A 254 -10.49 26.39 -42.10
C THR A 254 -11.56 27.29 -42.68
N ILE A 255 -12.50 27.67 -41.84
CA ILE A 255 -13.59 28.62 -42.20
C ILE A 255 -13.42 29.86 -41.35
N TYR A 256 -13.30 31.01 -41.98
CA TYR A 256 -13.26 32.30 -41.30
C TYR A 256 -14.65 32.90 -41.23
N LEU A 257 -15.08 33.33 -40.03
CA LEU A 257 -16.37 33.97 -39.76
C LEU A 257 -16.23 35.47 -39.69
#